data_49e4992e16d9c3146fb7d39252c986e5
#
_entry.id   49e4992e16d9c3146fb7d39252c986e5
#
_cell.length_a   1.000
_cell.length_b   1.000
_cell.length_c   1.000
_cell.angle_alpha   90.00
_cell.angle_beta   90.00
_cell.angle_gamma   90.00
#
_symmetry.space_group_name_H-M   'P 1'
#
loop_
_entity.id
_entity.type
_entity.pdbx_description
1 polymer ?
#
loop_
_entity_poly.entity_id
_entity_poly.type
_entity_poly.pdbx_seq_one_letter_code
_entity_poly.pdbx_strand_id
1 'polypeptide(L)'
;MDTEFVELHKPCPVCNSSDACSINEDGSAKCFSCLEFFPDYYKITGEVKPMTATATVTNIQRKKETALEVPKNGIFTRIEHRNISEKTARKYGVKIVIDPLHRSEVGDQIFPYYADNQLVATKIKYKKGDHDKHFRTTGFINESGLFGEQLFKSGGKYLTIVEGEYDALAAYEMLGSKWAVVSIKQGVQGAVRDIKDSLEFVESFDNVVICFDRDKPGQEAAKRVARILTPGKAKIMRMPTGFKDANDMLMAGAKNAFNQTWWESKIYTPSGVINVSEYKLKFFTREKKKSVPYPYVGLNKKLYGLRQGELVTLTGGTGLGKSSVTRELEHWLIKETDDNVGIIALEEDPNRTISGILSIEANARLYIDQELEKFTEDEINKHFDILYNGDNENRVWIHAHFGTNSIEEIFSKLRYMIVGCDCKWIVIDHLHMLVSATTEGDERRAIDRIMTKLRSIVEETGAGIILVSHLRRVIGNKGHEDGIQVNLSHLRGSQSIAQLSDCVIALERNQQSEDPEEANTTVLRVLKSRYTGDVGYATKLLYDRETGRLSERELEDFEENGTDLEFNDYA
;
A
#
# COMPACT_ATOMS: atom_id res chain seq x y z
N MET A 1 22.05 20.06 3.74
CA MET A 1 23.51 19.95 3.49
C MET A 1 23.64 18.97 2.35
N ASP A 2 23.90 19.47 1.15
CA ASP A 2 24.12 18.64 -0.02
C ASP A 2 25.54 18.09 0.10
N THR A 3 25.65 16.84 0.54
CA THR A 3 26.93 16.12 0.57
C THR A 3 27.17 15.58 -0.84
N GLU A 4 28.14 16.14 -1.54
CA GLU A 4 28.61 15.60 -2.83
C GLU A 4 29.36 14.29 -2.59
N PHE A 5 28.95 13.23 -3.32
CA PHE A 5 29.69 11.97 -3.33
C PHE A 5 31.01 12.15 -4.07
N VAL A 6 32.13 11.75 -3.43
CA VAL A 6 33.47 11.83 -4.02
C VAL A 6 33.92 10.56 -4.72
N GLU A 7 33.35 9.40 -4.35
CA GLU A 7 33.54 8.13 -5.05
C GLU A 7 32.19 7.46 -5.32
N LEU A 8 32.05 6.94 -6.53
CA LEU A 8 30.86 6.25 -7.01
C LEU A 8 31.16 4.80 -7.38
N HIS A 9 30.14 3.97 -7.46
CA HIS A 9 30.25 2.58 -7.94
C HIS A 9 31.21 1.71 -7.11
N LYS A 10 31.13 1.82 -5.78
CA LYS A 10 31.87 0.97 -4.86
C LYS A 10 31.07 -0.26 -4.44
N PRO A 11 31.73 -1.38 -4.12
CA PRO A 11 31.02 -2.59 -3.65
C PRO A 11 30.37 -2.35 -2.29
N CYS A 12 29.25 -3.01 -2.05
CA CYS A 12 28.56 -2.94 -0.77
C CYS A 12 29.02 -4.08 0.16
N PRO A 13 29.54 -3.79 1.36
CA PRO A 13 29.97 -4.82 2.28
C PRO A 13 28.82 -5.61 2.94
N VAL A 14 27.58 -5.16 2.77
CA VAL A 14 26.39 -5.83 3.35
C VAL A 14 25.64 -6.67 2.33
N CYS A 15 25.31 -6.11 1.16
CA CYS A 15 24.54 -6.84 0.15
C CYS A 15 25.36 -7.43 -1.00
N ASN A 16 26.68 -7.30 -0.94
CA ASN A 16 27.63 -7.77 -1.96
C ASN A 16 27.39 -7.26 -3.40
N SER A 17 26.62 -6.19 -3.56
CA SER A 17 26.53 -5.52 -4.85
C SER A 17 27.89 -4.94 -5.23
N SER A 18 28.31 -5.12 -6.47
CA SER A 18 29.67 -4.73 -6.93
C SER A 18 29.87 -3.22 -7.09
N ASP A 19 28.77 -2.44 -7.21
CA ASP A 19 28.81 -1.05 -7.68
C ASP A 19 27.75 -0.13 -7.06
N ALA A 20 27.05 -0.56 -6.00
CA ALA A 20 25.91 0.16 -5.48
C ALA A 20 26.21 1.20 -4.40
N CYS A 21 27.46 1.31 -3.91
CA CYS A 21 27.82 2.30 -2.91
C CYS A 21 28.41 3.59 -3.51
N SER A 22 28.00 4.71 -2.93
CA SER A 22 28.63 6.03 -3.17
C SER A 22 29.14 6.60 -1.86
N ILE A 23 30.35 7.13 -1.88
CA ILE A 23 31.09 7.60 -0.69
C ILE A 23 31.19 9.13 -0.69
N ASN A 24 30.88 9.74 0.43
CA ASN A 24 31.02 11.18 0.67
C ASN A 24 32.47 11.57 1.03
N GLU A 25 32.77 12.86 0.98
CA GLU A 25 34.08 13.42 1.32
C GLU A 25 34.52 13.10 2.76
N ASP A 26 33.58 12.99 3.69
CA ASP A 26 33.84 12.63 5.09
C ASP A 26 34.16 11.13 5.28
N GLY A 27 33.97 10.30 4.26
CA GLY A 27 34.14 8.84 4.28
C GLY A 27 32.89 8.07 4.58
N SER A 28 31.77 8.75 4.86
CA SER A 28 30.48 8.09 4.96
C SER A 28 29.99 7.60 3.58
N ALA A 29 29.22 6.51 3.54
CA ALA A 29 28.72 5.97 2.28
C ALA A 29 27.27 5.51 2.38
N LYS A 30 26.60 5.49 1.24
CA LYS A 30 25.25 4.95 1.11
C LYS A 30 25.21 3.92 -0.01
N CYS A 31 24.66 2.76 0.29
CA CYS A 31 24.33 1.76 -0.72
C CYS A 31 22.96 2.04 -1.33
N PHE A 32 22.86 2.14 -2.64
CA PHE A 32 21.60 2.37 -3.35
C PHE A 32 20.85 1.07 -3.69
N SER A 33 21.46 -0.09 -3.43
CA SER A 33 20.82 -1.40 -3.61
C SER A 33 20.07 -1.84 -2.35
N CYS A 34 20.75 -1.86 -1.19
CA CYS A 34 20.11 -2.27 0.09
C CYS A 34 19.74 -1.09 0.99
N LEU A 35 20.01 0.15 0.57
CA LEU A 35 19.73 1.40 1.29
C LEU A 35 20.51 1.59 2.60
N GLU A 36 21.48 0.72 2.89
CA GLU A 36 22.30 0.79 4.08
C GLU A 36 23.21 2.03 4.07
N PHE A 37 23.41 2.64 5.24
CA PHE A 37 24.27 3.77 5.44
C PHE A 37 25.49 3.38 6.27
N PHE A 38 26.68 3.72 5.81
CA PHE A 38 27.96 3.44 6.46
C PHE A 38 28.56 4.75 6.97
N PRO A 39 28.69 4.93 8.29
CA PRO A 39 29.33 6.14 8.84
C PRO A 39 30.79 6.32 8.42
N ASP A 40 31.50 5.23 8.17
CA ASP A 40 32.89 5.22 7.67
C ASP A 40 33.09 3.94 6.84
N TYR A 41 33.02 4.08 5.53
CA TYR A 41 33.15 2.99 4.57
C TYR A 41 34.53 2.32 4.60
N TYR A 42 35.57 3.11 4.70
CA TYR A 42 36.95 2.62 4.65
C TYR A 42 37.32 1.79 5.89
N LYS A 43 36.78 2.16 7.05
CA LYS A 43 36.94 1.39 8.28
C LYS A 43 36.25 0.03 8.24
N ILE A 44 35.13 -0.05 7.55
CA ILE A 44 34.34 -1.29 7.44
C ILE A 44 34.93 -2.23 6.41
N THR A 45 35.37 -1.69 5.26
CA THR A 45 35.97 -2.50 4.17
C THR A 45 37.43 -2.81 4.34
N GLY A 46 38.13 -2.10 5.23
CA GLY A 46 39.57 -2.20 5.39
C GLY A 46 40.38 -1.52 4.26
N GLU A 47 39.71 -0.81 3.36
CA GLU A 47 40.37 -0.02 2.31
C GLU A 47 41.01 1.22 2.91
N VAL A 48 42.13 1.65 2.34
CA VAL A 48 42.82 2.89 2.79
C VAL A 48 42.12 4.09 2.16
N LYS A 49 41.66 5.03 3.00
CA LYS A 49 41.10 6.30 2.51
C LYS A 49 42.12 7.00 1.63
N PRO A 50 41.86 7.34 0.37
CA PRO A 50 42.78 8.06 -0.48
C PRO A 50 43.17 9.38 0.19
N MET A 51 44.49 9.64 0.37
CA MET A 51 44.93 10.96 0.79
C MET A 51 44.56 11.96 -0.29
N THR A 52 43.74 12.94 0.07
CA THR A 52 43.32 14.03 -0.80
C THR A 52 44.57 14.72 -1.42
N ALA A 53 44.93 14.28 -2.61
CA ALA A 53 45.62 15.16 -3.53
C ALA A 53 44.64 16.28 -3.86
N THR A 54 45.06 17.53 -3.69
CA THR A 54 44.34 18.73 -4.13
C THR A 54 43.60 18.43 -5.44
N ALA A 55 42.30 18.41 -5.39
CA ALA A 55 41.47 18.05 -6.50
C ALA A 55 41.74 19.01 -7.66
N THR A 56 42.51 18.54 -8.60
CA THR A 56 42.37 18.97 -9.99
C THR A 56 40.99 18.44 -10.36
N VAL A 57 40.04 19.32 -10.48
CA VAL A 57 38.66 19.06 -10.98
C VAL A 57 38.83 18.30 -12.30
N THR A 58 38.84 16.97 -12.24
CA THR A 58 38.65 16.15 -13.42
C THR A 58 37.21 16.33 -13.80
N ASN A 59 37.00 17.19 -14.81
CA ASN A 59 35.76 17.33 -15.52
C ASN A 59 35.03 15.99 -15.60
N ILE A 60 33.99 15.81 -14.75
CA ILE A 60 32.82 15.03 -15.14
C ILE A 60 32.47 15.61 -16.49
N GLN A 61 32.51 14.81 -17.55
CA GLN A 61 32.14 15.23 -18.88
C GLN A 61 30.72 15.85 -18.77
N ARG A 62 30.70 17.19 -18.57
CA ARG A 62 29.54 17.98 -18.95
C ARG A 62 29.28 17.55 -20.39
N LYS A 63 28.14 16.93 -20.65
CA LYS A 63 27.63 16.75 -22.00
C LYS A 63 28.01 18.02 -22.73
N LYS A 64 28.84 17.94 -23.76
CA LYS A 64 29.35 19.09 -24.54
C LYS A 64 28.20 20.07 -24.68
N GLU A 65 28.36 21.23 -24.04
CA GLU A 65 27.46 22.36 -24.21
C GLU A 65 27.44 22.62 -25.71
N THR A 66 26.34 22.26 -26.34
CA THR A 66 26.16 22.53 -27.76
C THR A 66 25.88 24.01 -27.86
N ALA A 67 26.68 24.73 -28.65
CA ALA A 67 26.45 26.14 -28.90
C ALA A 67 24.98 26.35 -29.29
N LEU A 68 24.42 27.49 -28.83
CA LEU A 68 23.02 27.83 -29.14
C LEU A 68 22.85 27.93 -30.67
N GLU A 69 22.11 27.01 -31.25
CA GLU A 69 21.74 27.02 -32.67
C GLU A 69 20.37 27.69 -32.84
N VAL A 70 20.33 28.81 -33.49
CA VAL A 70 19.08 29.44 -33.98
C VAL A 70 19.09 29.32 -35.49
N PRO A 71 18.37 28.34 -36.06
CA PRO A 71 18.30 28.23 -37.53
C PRO A 71 17.79 29.52 -38.18
N LYS A 72 18.59 30.07 -39.09
CA LYS A 72 18.32 31.37 -39.69
C LYS A 72 17.12 31.36 -40.66
N ASN A 73 16.76 30.20 -41.18
CA ASN A 73 15.75 30.03 -42.24
C ASN A 73 14.35 29.60 -41.74
N GLY A 74 14.12 29.64 -40.40
CA GLY A 74 12.81 29.26 -39.85
C GLY A 74 11.77 30.36 -40.05
N ILE A 75 10.60 29.98 -40.53
CA ILE A 75 9.44 30.88 -40.71
C ILE A 75 8.33 30.55 -39.74
N PHE A 76 7.49 31.57 -39.45
CA PHE A 76 6.25 31.32 -38.72
C PHE A 76 5.17 30.90 -39.71
N THR A 77 4.61 29.73 -39.52
CA THR A 77 3.54 29.17 -40.30
C THR A 77 2.65 28.27 -39.48
N ARG A 78 1.49 27.91 -40.01
CA ARG A 78 0.64 26.89 -39.40
C ARG A 78 1.37 25.56 -39.28
N ILE A 79 1.21 24.85 -38.17
CA ILE A 79 1.74 23.51 -37.95
C ILE A 79 0.64 22.52 -38.35
N GLU A 80 0.56 22.21 -39.66
CA GLU A 80 -0.57 21.48 -40.25
C GLU A 80 -0.82 20.11 -39.58
N HIS A 81 0.21 19.30 -39.40
CA HIS A 81 0.12 17.94 -38.84
C HIS A 81 -0.24 17.94 -37.35
N ARG A 82 -0.35 19.10 -36.70
CA ARG A 82 -0.76 19.29 -35.30
C ARG A 82 -1.98 20.19 -35.16
N ASN A 83 -2.53 20.64 -36.27
CA ASN A 83 -3.66 21.56 -36.36
C ASN A 83 -3.48 22.85 -35.53
N ILE A 84 -2.23 23.33 -35.38
CA ILE A 84 -1.90 24.54 -34.63
C ILE A 84 -1.81 25.71 -35.59
N SER A 85 -2.49 26.84 -35.27
CA SER A 85 -2.52 28.03 -36.13
C SER A 85 -1.19 28.77 -36.17
N GLU A 86 -0.93 29.49 -37.30
CA GLU A 86 0.23 30.38 -37.40
C GLU A 86 0.26 31.41 -36.25
N LYS A 87 -0.91 31.94 -35.89
CA LYS A 87 -1.04 32.93 -34.80
C LYS A 87 -0.46 32.43 -33.50
N THR A 88 -0.76 31.16 -33.13
CA THR A 88 -0.26 30.54 -31.92
C THR A 88 1.23 30.20 -32.05
N ALA A 89 1.66 29.63 -33.18
CA ALA A 89 3.07 29.37 -33.44
C ALA A 89 3.92 30.64 -33.30
N ARG A 90 3.45 31.74 -33.89
CA ARG A 90 4.08 33.08 -33.80
C ARG A 90 4.10 33.61 -32.35
N LYS A 91 3.00 33.45 -31.62
CA LYS A 91 2.92 33.86 -30.20
C LYS A 91 3.98 33.18 -29.33
N TYR A 92 4.15 31.87 -29.52
CA TYR A 92 5.14 31.07 -28.75
C TYR A 92 6.55 31.10 -29.34
N GLY A 93 6.75 31.79 -30.49
CA GLY A 93 8.06 31.86 -31.14
C GLY A 93 8.46 30.59 -31.87
N VAL A 94 7.52 29.67 -32.10
CA VAL A 94 7.80 28.40 -32.79
C VAL A 94 7.94 28.64 -34.27
N LYS A 95 9.10 28.26 -34.83
CA LYS A 95 9.42 28.37 -36.25
C LYS A 95 9.54 27.00 -36.89
N ILE A 96 9.24 26.91 -38.17
CA ILE A 96 9.45 25.73 -39.01
C ILE A 96 10.49 26.09 -40.07
N VAL A 97 11.49 25.22 -40.22
CA VAL A 97 12.45 25.25 -41.32
C VAL A 97 11.80 24.54 -42.50
N ILE A 98 11.51 25.25 -43.58
CA ILE A 98 11.00 24.66 -44.83
C ILE A 98 12.20 24.22 -45.66
N ASP A 99 12.27 22.95 -46.00
CA ASP A 99 13.23 22.46 -46.98
C ASP A 99 12.80 22.94 -48.38
N PRO A 100 13.64 23.75 -49.07
CA PRO A 100 13.30 24.24 -50.42
C PRO A 100 13.14 23.15 -51.45
N LEU A 101 13.76 21.97 -51.24
CA LEU A 101 13.76 20.83 -52.17
C LEU A 101 12.55 19.91 -51.93
N HIS A 102 12.03 19.85 -50.68
CA HIS A 102 10.93 18.96 -50.29
C HIS A 102 9.79 19.76 -49.64
N ARG A 103 9.14 20.68 -50.40
CA ARG A 103 8.07 21.55 -49.94
C ARG A 103 6.85 20.84 -49.30
N SER A 104 6.70 19.56 -49.47
CA SER A 104 5.62 18.74 -48.92
C SER A 104 5.98 18.08 -47.57
N GLU A 105 7.23 18.12 -47.15
CA GLU A 105 7.65 17.52 -45.89
C GLU A 105 7.71 18.53 -44.77
N VAL A 106 7.28 18.09 -43.57
CA VAL A 106 7.37 18.91 -42.36
C VAL A 106 8.84 19.07 -42.00
N GLY A 107 9.36 20.28 -42.12
CA GLY A 107 10.74 20.62 -41.76
C GLY A 107 10.98 20.65 -40.24
N ASP A 108 12.22 20.90 -39.86
CA ASP A 108 12.61 21.02 -38.46
C ASP A 108 11.75 22.08 -37.74
N GLN A 109 11.25 21.71 -36.57
CA GLN A 109 10.42 22.58 -35.73
C GLN A 109 11.23 23.05 -34.53
N ILE A 110 11.29 24.36 -34.34
CA ILE A 110 12.17 25.00 -33.37
C ILE A 110 11.35 25.60 -32.25
N PHE A 111 11.53 25.10 -31.04
CA PHE A 111 10.89 25.58 -29.83
C PHE A 111 11.91 26.40 -29.02
N PRO A 112 11.71 27.70 -28.83
CA PRO A 112 12.65 28.57 -28.11
C PRO A 112 12.38 28.51 -26.59
N TYR A 113 13.44 28.56 -25.82
CA TYR A 113 13.43 28.61 -24.35
C TYR A 113 14.18 29.85 -23.88
N TYR A 114 13.59 30.52 -22.90
CA TYR A 114 14.08 31.81 -22.41
C TYR A 114 14.40 31.76 -20.91
N ALA A 115 15.40 32.55 -20.50
CA ALA A 115 15.63 33.00 -19.15
C ALA A 115 15.71 34.53 -19.16
N ASP A 116 15.05 35.21 -18.25
CA ASP A 116 15.05 36.68 -18.15
C ASP A 116 14.82 37.38 -19.50
N ASN A 117 13.88 36.88 -20.30
CA ASN A 117 13.56 37.32 -21.67
C ASN A 117 14.72 37.16 -22.69
N GLN A 118 15.80 36.47 -22.35
CA GLN A 118 16.88 36.13 -23.27
C GLN A 118 16.72 34.67 -23.75
N LEU A 119 16.93 34.45 -25.03
CA LEU A 119 16.93 33.12 -25.61
C LEU A 119 18.18 32.36 -25.14
N VAL A 120 18.00 31.34 -24.34
CA VAL A 120 19.10 30.55 -23.75
C VAL A 120 19.20 29.13 -24.32
N ALA A 121 18.10 28.59 -24.85
CA ALA A 121 18.10 27.28 -25.46
C ALA A 121 17.06 27.15 -26.58
N THR A 122 17.29 26.20 -27.47
CA THR A 122 16.27 25.73 -28.42
C THR A 122 16.14 24.23 -28.36
N LYS A 123 14.89 23.76 -28.45
CA LYS A 123 14.58 22.33 -28.63
C LYS A 123 14.10 22.16 -30.08
N ILE A 124 14.77 21.34 -30.82
CA ILE A 124 14.53 21.17 -32.24
C ILE A 124 14.00 19.77 -32.47
N LYS A 125 12.79 19.66 -32.98
CA LYS A 125 12.20 18.42 -33.45
C LYS A 125 12.53 18.24 -34.92
N TYR A 126 13.14 17.11 -35.28
CA TYR A 126 13.53 16.82 -36.66
C TYR A 126 13.14 15.38 -37.04
N LYS A 127 12.96 15.17 -38.34
CA LYS A 127 12.71 13.84 -38.93
C LYS A 127 14.02 13.10 -39.14
N LYS A 128 14.11 11.84 -38.73
CA LYS A 128 15.25 10.96 -39.01
C LYS A 128 14.76 9.59 -39.49
N GLY A 129 14.78 9.37 -40.81
CA GLY A 129 14.21 8.18 -41.40
C GLY A 129 12.68 8.08 -41.21
N ASP A 130 12.14 6.89 -41.01
CA ASP A 130 10.70 6.67 -40.81
C ASP A 130 10.23 6.99 -39.37
N HIS A 131 11.12 7.42 -38.48
CA HIS A 131 10.81 7.72 -37.09
C HIS A 131 10.61 9.20 -36.84
N ASP A 132 9.40 9.60 -36.47
CA ASP A 132 8.93 10.97 -36.29
C ASP A 132 9.31 11.68 -34.97
N LYS A 133 10.14 11.07 -34.11
CA LYS A 133 10.30 11.56 -32.74
C LYS A 133 11.75 11.76 -32.29
N HIS A 134 12.51 12.54 -33.05
CA HIS A 134 13.84 12.92 -32.60
C HIS A 134 13.84 14.38 -32.17
N PHE A 135 14.34 14.60 -30.93
CA PHE A 135 14.60 15.95 -30.42
C PHE A 135 16.09 16.13 -30.22
N ARG A 136 16.62 17.27 -30.57
CA ARG A 136 17.90 17.76 -30.11
C ARG A 136 17.72 19.07 -29.36
N THR A 137 18.49 19.26 -28.30
CA THR A 137 18.49 20.50 -27.54
C THR A 137 19.82 21.20 -27.75
N THR A 138 19.80 22.49 -27.97
CA THR A 138 20.99 23.33 -28.08
C THR A 138 20.91 24.45 -27.07
N GLY A 139 22.06 24.95 -26.59
CA GLY A 139 22.13 25.91 -25.50
C GLY A 139 21.85 25.29 -24.11
N PHE A 140 21.39 26.08 -23.16
CA PHE A 140 21.31 25.77 -21.73
C PHE A 140 19.84 25.60 -21.28
N ILE A 141 19.19 24.51 -21.65
CA ILE A 141 17.77 24.30 -21.33
C ILE A 141 17.50 24.21 -19.82
N ASN A 142 18.48 23.76 -19.03
CA ASN A 142 18.33 23.70 -17.58
C ASN A 142 18.27 25.08 -16.93
N GLU A 143 18.82 26.11 -17.58
CA GLU A 143 18.83 27.50 -17.10
C GLU A 143 17.57 28.26 -17.55
N SER A 144 16.76 27.70 -18.44
CA SER A 144 15.51 28.33 -18.90
C SER A 144 14.36 28.15 -17.92
N GLY A 145 13.39 29.06 -18.01
CA GLY A 145 12.05 28.86 -17.48
C GLY A 145 11.28 27.77 -18.24
N LEU A 146 10.00 27.58 -17.90
CA LEU A 146 9.10 26.68 -18.60
C LEU A 146 8.86 27.16 -20.05
N PHE A 147 8.54 26.24 -20.96
CA PHE A 147 8.23 26.65 -22.33
C PHE A 147 7.02 27.57 -22.38
N GLY A 148 7.19 28.74 -22.92
CA GLY A 148 6.14 29.78 -23.01
C GLY A 148 6.04 30.67 -21.79
N GLU A 149 6.82 30.48 -20.72
CA GLU A 149 6.77 31.28 -19.49
C GLU A 149 6.94 32.77 -19.75
N GLN A 150 7.91 33.16 -20.58
CA GLN A 150 8.20 34.57 -20.96
C GLN A 150 7.02 35.31 -21.64
N LEU A 151 5.99 34.59 -22.06
CA LEU A 151 4.82 35.18 -22.74
C LEU A 151 3.79 35.76 -21.78
N PHE A 152 3.89 35.40 -20.51
CA PHE A 152 2.90 35.70 -19.50
C PHE A 152 3.54 36.45 -18.34
N LYS A 153 2.86 37.49 -17.87
CA LYS A 153 3.28 38.16 -16.63
C LYS A 153 3.00 37.30 -15.43
N SER A 154 3.89 37.34 -14.44
CA SER A 154 3.63 36.77 -13.13
C SER A 154 2.33 37.31 -12.54
N GLY A 155 1.54 36.42 -11.91
CA GLY A 155 0.22 36.74 -11.41
C GLY A 155 -0.89 36.48 -12.42
N GLY A 156 -2.05 36.19 -11.91
CA GLY A 156 -3.24 35.94 -12.72
C GLY A 156 -4.12 34.83 -12.15
N LYS A 157 -5.32 34.72 -12.75
CA LYS A 157 -6.34 33.81 -12.20
C LYS A 157 -6.06 32.31 -12.47
N TYR A 158 -5.49 32.00 -13.66
CA TYR A 158 -5.25 30.62 -14.08
C TYR A 158 -3.95 30.51 -14.86
N LEU A 159 -3.15 29.49 -14.47
CA LEU A 159 -2.04 28.94 -15.24
C LEU A 159 -2.37 27.49 -15.60
N THR A 160 -2.12 27.08 -16.83
CA THR A 160 -2.19 25.67 -17.25
C THR A 160 -0.79 25.17 -17.52
N ILE A 161 -0.44 24.03 -16.94
CA ILE A 161 0.85 23.36 -17.16
C ILE A 161 0.58 22.04 -17.86
N VAL A 162 1.19 21.84 -19.02
CA VAL A 162 1.09 20.63 -19.84
C VAL A 162 2.43 19.92 -19.94
N GLU A 163 2.45 18.73 -20.52
CA GLU A 163 3.66 17.92 -20.64
C GLU A 163 4.57 18.36 -21.80
N GLY A 164 3.99 18.62 -22.97
CA GLY A 164 4.72 18.88 -24.19
C GLY A 164 4.48 20.27 -24.79
N GLU A 165 5.39 20.70 -25.66
CA GLU A 165 5.31 22.02 -26.32
C GLU A 165 4.08 22.11 -27.23
N TYR A 166 3.73 21.04 -27.97
CA TYR A 166 2.53 21.02 -28.79
C TYR A 166 1.26 21.10 -27.97
N ASP A 167 1.27 20.46 -26.80
CA ASP A 167 0.13 20.52 -25.88
C ASP A 167 -0.07 21.93 -25.33
N ALA A 168 1.04 22.67 -25.10
CA ALA A 168 0.95 24.09 -24.70
C ALA A 168 0.29 24.95 -25.77
N LEU A 169 0.69 24.78 -27.02
CA LEU A 169 0.09 25.52 -28.13
C LEU A 169 -1.37 25.12 -28.31
N ALA A 170 -1.68 23.83 -28.28
CA ALA A 170 -3.04 23.29 -28.44
C ALA A 170 -3.98 23.75 -27.33
N ALA A 171 -3.57 23.62 -26.09
CA ALA A 171 -4.36 24.06 -24.93
C ALA A 171 -4.59 25.56 -24.95
N TYR A 172 -3.57 26.37 -25.33
CA TYR A 172 -3.70 27.81 -25.46
C TYR A 172 -4.76 28.18 -26.51
N GLU A 173 -4.78 27.52 -27.67
CA GLU A 173 -5.82 27.77 -28.70
C GLU A 173 -7.21 27.37 -28.23
N MET A 174 -7.33 26.17 -27.63
CA MET A 174 -8.63 25.68 -27.17
C MET A 174 -9.20 26.53 -26.04
N LEU A 175 -8.36 27.11 -25.19
CA LEU A 175 -8.75 28.06 -24.14
C LEU A 175 -9.01 29.48 -24.67
N GLY A 176 -9.06 29.67 -25.99
CA GLY A 176 -9.38 30.92 -26.62
C GLY A 176 -8.28 31.98 -26.53
N SER A 177 -7.03 31.55 -26.31
CA SER A 177 -5.84 32.42 -26.19
C SER A 177 -5.94 33.43 -25.03
N LYS A 178 -6.65 33.06 -23.97
CA LYS A 178 -6.97 33.96 -22.85
C LYS A 178 -6.11 33.70 -21.60
N TRP A 179 -5.87 32.45 -21.28
CA TRP A 179 -5.18 32.04 -20.04
C TRP A 179 -3.72 31.68 -20.31
N ALA A 180 -2.87 31.80 -19.30
CA ALA A 180 -1.49 31.39 -19.40
C ALA A 180 -1.40 29.86 -19.55
N VAL A 181 -0.60 29.39 -20.51
CA VAL A 181 -0.31 27.98 -20.74
C VAL A 181 1.17 27.80 -20.98
N VAL A 182 1.79 26.89 -20.23
CA VAL A 182 3.21 26.55 -20.31
C VAL A 182 3.40 25.04 -20.36
N SER A 183 4.56 24.57 -20.83
CA SER A 183 4.91 23.17 -20.69
C SER A 183 6.21 22.96 -19.91
N ILE A 184 6.35 21.77 -19.32
CA ILE A 184 7.60 21.34 -18.70
C ILE A 184 8.69 21.13 -19.77
N LYS A 185 9.97 21.17 -19.35
CA LYS A 185 11.14 21.17 -20.26
C LYS A 185 11.54 19.79 -20.74
N GLN A 186 11.51 18.79 -19.84
CA GLN A 186 12.17 17.49 -20.04
C GLN A 186 11.26 16.28 -19.80
N GLY A 187 9.94 16.44 -19.98
CA GLY A 187 8.96 15.39 -19.77
C GLY A 187 8.73 15.03 -18.29
N VAL A 188 7.89 14.04 -18.04
CA VAL A 188 7.34 13.72 -16.70
C VAL A 188 8.39 13.37 -15.62
N GLN A 189 9.56 12.86 -15.99
CA GLN A 189 10.62 12.55 -15.02
C GLN A 189 11.25 13.81 -14.43
N GLY A 190 11.40 14.87 -15.24
CA GLY A 190 11.93 16.16 -14.83
C GLY A 190 10.89 17.13 -14.27
N ALA A 191 9.59 16.81 -14.33
CA ALA A 191 8.50 17.73 -14.07
C ALA A 191 8.61 18.48 -12.72
N VAL A 192 8.91 17.76 -11.64
CA VAL A 192 9.05 18.36 -10.30
C VAL A 192 10.20 19.36 -10.24
N ARG A 193 11.34 19.05 -10.87
CA ARG A 193 12.49 19.96 -10.94
C ARG A 193 12.14 21.19 -11.77
N ASP A 194 11.57 20.99 -12.97
CA ASP A 194 11.22 22.07 -13.87
C ASP A 194 10.25 23.07 -13.23
N ILE A 195 9.28 22.58 -12.43
CA ILE A 195 8.35 23.42 -11.68
C ILE A 195 9.03 24.10 -10.50
N LYS A 196 9.96 23.44 -9.80
CA LYS A 196 10.72 24.07 -8.71
C LYS A 196 11.62 25.21 -9.22
N ASP A 197 12.21 25.05 -10.40
CA ASP A 197 13.03 26.10 -11.05
C ASP A 197 12.19 27.36 -11.38
N SER A 198 10.91 27.19 -11.70
CA SER A 198 9.96 28.29 -12.01
C SER A 198 8.90 28.49 -10.91
N LEU A 199 9.19 28.07 -9.66
CA LEU A 199 8.18 28.01 -8.60
C LEU A 199 7.53 29.38 -8.31
N GLU A 200 8.30 30.44 -8.27
CA GLU A 200 7.81 31.81 -8.03
C GLU A 200 6.79 32.22 -9.09
N PHE A 201 7.09 31.98 -10.37
CA PHE A 201 6.16 32.22 -11.46
C PHE A 201 4.88 31.40 -11.31
N VAL A 202 5.00 30.08 -11.07
CA VAL A 202 3.85 29.17 -10.96
C VAL A 202 2.98 29.53 -9.76
N GLU A 203 3.58 29.82 -8.62
CA GLU A 203 2.88 30.20 -7.38
C GLU A 203 2.25 31.61 -7.44
N SER A 204 2.63 32.42 -8.39
CA SER A 204 2.03 33.74 -8.59
C SER A 204 0.56 33.71 -9.07
N PHE A 205 0.11 32.57 -9.59
CA PHE A 205 -1.27 32.41 -10.07
C PHE A 205 -2.21 31.90 -8.97
N ASP A 206 -3.50 32.31 -9.04
CA ASP A 206 -4.51 31.85 -8.07
C ASP A 206 -4.82 30.35 -8.21
N ASN A 207 -4.85 29.86 -9.45
CA ASN A 207 -5.15 28.45 -9.77
C ASN A 207 -4.15 27.92 -10.79
N VAL A 208 -3.62 26.74 -10.54
CA VAL A 208 -2.70 26.02 -11.42
C VAL A 208 -3.35 24.73 -11.90
N VAL A 209 -3.74 24.67 -13.18
CA VAL A 209 -4.33 23.48 -13.78
C VAL A 209 -3.23 22.63 -14.41
N ILE A 210 -2.99 21.46 -13.84
CA ILE A 210 -2.01 20.50 -14.33
C ILE A 210 -2.73 19.54 -15.30
N CYS A 211 -2.33 19.58 -16.56
CA CYS A 211 -2.96 18.89 -17.67
C CYS A 211 -1.92 18.03 -18.39
N PHE A 212 -1.46 16.96 -17.73
CA PHE A 212 -0.50 16.02 -18.28
C PHE A 212 -1.18 14.87 -19.02
N ASP A 213 -0.40 14.08 -19.74
CA ASP A 213 -0.88 12.95 -20.52
C ASP A 213 -1.73 12.00 -19.66
N ARG A 214 -2.67 11.32 -20.28
CA ARG A 214 -3.57 10.37 -19.60
C ARG A 214 -2.90 9.09 -19.13
N ASP A 215 -1.72 8.79 -19.61
CA ASP A 215 -1.00 7.58 -19.22
C ASP A 215 -0.58 7.58 -17.74
N LYS A 216 -0.19 6.41 -17.23
CA LYS A 216 0.18 6.26 -15.81
C LYS A 216 1.35 7.18 -15.40
N PRO A 217 2.45 7.30 -16.18
CA PRO A 217 3.53 8.22 -15.85
C PRO A 217 3.09 9.68 -15.74
N GLY A 218 2.28 10.18 -16.71
CA GLY A 218 1.75 11.54 -16.70
C GLY A 218 0.87 11.83 -15.49
N GLN A 219 -0.03 10.92 -15.15
CA GLN A 219 -0.92 11.06 -13.99
C GLN A 219 -0.16 11.02 -12.65
N GLU A 220 0.89 10.21 -12.53
CA GLU A 220 1.75 10.19 -11.34
C GLU A 220 2.60 11.46 -11.22
N ALA A 221 3.11 11.96 -12.35
CA ALA A 221 3.84 13.22 -12.38
C ALA A 221 2.94 14.41 -12.00
N ALA A 222 1.71 14.46 -12.50
CA ALA A 222 0.74 15.50 -12.13
C ALA A 222 0.52 15.55 -10.61
N LYS A 223 0.39 14.39 -9.96
CA LYS A 223 0.27 14.31 -8.49
C LYS A 223 1.54 14.77 -7.77
N ARG A 224 2.73 14.41 -8.29
CA ARG A 224 4.00 14.86 -7.69
C ARG A 224 4.16 16.38 -7.79
N VAL A 225 3.82 16.97 -8.94
CA VAL A 225 3.82 18.43 -9.12
C VAL A 225 2.80 19.10 -8.21
N ALA A 226 1.58 18.57 -8.13
CA ALA A 226 0.54 19.15 -7.27
C ALA A 226 0.93 19.19 -5.78
N ARG A 227 1.77 18.22 -5.31
CA ARG A 227 2.24 18.16 -3.92
C ARG A 227 3.23 19.25 -3.53
N ILE A 228 3.93 19.84 -4.48
CA ILE A 228 4.91 20.89 -4.20
C ILE A 228 4.32 22.30 -4.28
N LEU A 229 3.08 22.41 -4.75
CA LEU A 229 2.36 23.69 -4.82
C LEU A 229 1.59 23.94 -3.52
N THR A 230 1.32 25.22 -3.26
CA THR A 230 0.50 25.62 -2.11
C THR A 230 -0.84 24.87 -2.10
N PRO A 231 -1.23 24.23 -0.97
CA PRO A 231 -2.47 23.50 -0.87
C PRO A 231 -3.69 24.32 -1.32
N GLY A 232 -4.51 23.73 -2.17
CA GLY A 232 -5.70 24.38 -2.74
C GLY A 232 -5.49 25.07 -4.10
N LYS A 233 -4.24 25.37 -4.51
CA LYS A 233 -3.95 25.97 -5.82
C LYS A 233 -3.96 24.99 -6.97
N ALA A 234 -3.37 23.80 -6.76
CA ALA A 234 -3.26 22.79 -7.81
C ALA A 234 -4.60 22.14 -8.13
N LYS A 235 -4.95 22.11 -9.41
CA LYS A 235 -6.06 21.36 -9.97
C LYS A 235 -5.53 20.35 -10.97
N ILE A 236 -6.00 19.10 -10.92
CA ILE A 236 -5.61 18.09 -11.91
C ILE A 236 -6.75 17.93 -12.91
N MET A 237 -6.47 18.22 -14.16
CA MET A 237 -7.33 17.93 -15.29
C MET A 237 -7.08 16.49 -15.77
N ARG A 238 -8.14 15.70 -15.88
CA ARG A 238 -8.06 14.35 -16.46
C ARG A 238 -8.59 14.38 -17.87
N MET A 239 -7.75 14.02 -18.85
CA MET A 239 -8.16 13.91 -20.24
C MET A 239 -9.35 12.97 -20.38
N PRO A 240 -10.37 13.32 -21.20
CA PRO A 240 -11.48 12.44 -21.51
C PRO A 240 -11.04 11.11 -22.13
N THR A 241 -11.88 10.10 -21.99
CA THR A 241 -11.61 8.78 -22.61
C THR A 241 -11.53 8.93 -24.14
N GLY A 242 -10.50 8.34 -24.72
CA GLY A 242 -10.23 8.41 -26.17
C GLY A 242 -9.16 9.43 -26.56
N PHE A 243 -8.73 10.30 -25.64
CA PHE A 243 -7.67 11.29 -25.90
C PHE A 243 -6.49 11.07 -24.97
N LYS A 244 -5.29 11.14 -25.51
CA LYS A 244 -4.05 11.01 -24.76
C LYS A 244 -3.63 12.34 -24.13
N ASP A 245 -3.62 13.39 -24.93
CA ASP A 245 -3.07 14.70 -24.59
C ASP A 245 -3.92 15.85 -25.16
N ALA A 246 -3.51 17.10 -24.91
CA ALA A 246 -4.24 18.28 -25.36
C ALA A 246 -4.18 18.44 -26.88
N ASN A 247 -3.07 18.05 -27.53
CA ASN A 247 -2.96 18.14 -28.98
C ASN A 247 -3.89 17.15 -29.70
N ASP A 248 -4.05 15.94 -29.18
CA ASP A 248 -5.04 14.97 -29.69
C ASP A 248 -6.45 15.57 -29.72
N MET A 249 -6.85 16.28 -28.66
CA MET A 249 -8.15 16.95 -28.59
C MET A 249 -8.29 18.07 -29.60
N LEU A 250 -7.24 18.86 -29.83
CA LEU A 250 -7.24 19.91 -30.84
C LEU A 250 -7.37 19.33 -32.26
N MET A 251 -6.64 18.27 -32.55
CA MET A 251 -6.68 17.56 -33.84
C MET A 251 -8.07 16.97 -34.12
N ALA A 252 -8.75 16.47 -33.10
CA ALA A 252 -10.11 15.96 -33.21
C ALA A 252 -11.20 17.05 -33.22
N GLY A 253 -10.84 18.33 -33.13
CA GLY A 253 -11.81 19.43 -33.05
C GLY A 253 -12.60 19.48 -31.73
N ALA A 254 -12.13 18.83 -30.68
CA ALA A 254 -12.83 18.64 -29.40
C ALA A 254 -12.67 19.85 -28.43
N LYS A 255 -12.59 21.08 -28.96
CA LYS A 255 -12.39 22.29 -28.16
C LYS A 255 -13.40 22.47 -27.03
N ASN A 256 -14.68 22.22 -27.30
CA ASN A 256 -15.73 22.38 -26.27
C ASN A 256 -15.56 21.37 -25.13
N ALA A 257 -15.25 20.12 -25.45
CA ALA A 257 -14.99 19.08 -24.45
C ALA A 257 -13.73 19.41 -23.62
N PHE A 258 -12.67 19.93 -24.25
CA PHE A 258 -11.48 20.40 -23.55
C PHE A 258 -11.81 21.50 -22.55
N ASN A 259 -12.52 22.55 -22.99
CA ASN A 259 -12.93 23.65 -22.11
C ASN A 259 -13.78 23.17 -20.95
N GLN A 260 -14.77 22.30 -21.20
CA GLN A 260 -15.60 21.74 -20.15
C GLN A 260 -14.76 21.00 -19.12
N THR A 261 -13.92 20.06 -19.55
CA THR A 261 -13.04 19.27 -18.66
C THR A 261 -12.06 20.17 -17.89
N TRP A 262 -11.55 21.22 -18.54
CA TRP A 262 -10.66 22.20 -17.90
C TRP A 262 -11.37 22.95 -16.75
N TRP A 263 -12.60 23.41 -16.95
CA TRP A 263 -13.40 24.08 -15.92
C TRP A 263 -13.84 23.12 -14.81
N GLU A 264 -14.07 21.85 -15.13
CA GLU A 264 -14.44 20.80 -14.20
C GLU A 264 -13.21 20.21 -13.44
N SER A 265 -11.99 20.69 -13.75
CA SER A 265 -10.78 20.22 -13.09
C SER A 265 -10.86 20.41 -11.57
N LYS A 266 -10.56 19.32 -10.82
CA LYS A 266 -10.72 19.30 -9.37
C LYS A 266 -9.44 19.69 -8.66
N ILE A 267 -9.57 20.40 -7.54
CA ILE A 267 -8.48 20.69 -6.63
C ILE A 267 -7.83 19.36 -6.23
N TYR A 268 -6.51 19.32 -6.31
CA TYR A 268 -5.75 18.15 -5.87
C TYR A 268 -5.94 17.94 -4.37
N THR A 269 -6.46 16.78 -4.02
CA THR A 269 -6.58 16.33 -2.63
C THR A 269 -5.59 15.17 -2.43
N PRO A 270 -4.65 15.25 -1.47
CA PRO A 270 -3.77 14.14 -1.14
C PRO A 270 -4.54 12.87 -0.82
N SER A 271 -3.96 11.70 -1.12
CA SER A 271 -4.56 10.41 -0.76
C SER A 271 -4.80 10.34 0.75
N GLY A 272 -5.98 9.85 1.14
CA GLY A 272 -6.40 9.77 2.54
C GLY A 272 -7.22 10.96 3.04
N VAL A 273 -7.28 12.09 2.29
CA VAL A 273 -8.21 13.20 2.57
C VAL A 273 -9.42 13.07 1.65
N ILE A 274 -10.61 12.98 2.23
CA ILE A 274 -11.86 12.72 1.50
C ILE A 274 -12.81 13.89 1.68
N ASN A 275 -13.41 14.36 0.58
CA ASN A 275 -14.52 15.31 0.66
C ASN A 275 -15.82 14.55 0.96
N VAL A 276 -16.38 14.77 2.13
CA VAL A 276 -17.60 14.07 2.59
C VAL A 276 -18.80 14.28 1.64
N SER A 277 -18.90 15.43 0.98
CA SER A 277 -19.99 15.68 0.03
C SER A 277 -20.01 14.70 -1.16
N GLU A 278 -18.82 14.22 -1.58
CA GLU A 278 -18.69 13.21 -2.64
C GLU A 278 -19.04 11.78 -2.14
N TYR A 279 -19.09 11.59 -0.83
CA TYR A 279 -19.34 10.29 -0.21
C TYR A 279 -20.82 9.94 -0.04
N LYS A 280 -21.73 10.94 -0.13
CA LYS A 280 -23.15 10.73 0.11
C LYS A 280 -23.74 9.61 -0.75
N LEU A 281 -23.45 9.61 -2.05
CA LEU A 281 -23.90 8.55 -2.98
C LEU A 281 -23.21 7.21 -2.68
N LYS A 282 -21.90 7.23 -2.43
CA LYS A 282 -21.12 6.02 -2.12
C LYS A 282 -21.53 5.38 -0.80
N PHE A 283 -22.05 6.15 0.15
CA PHE A 283 -22.50 5.62 1.43
C PHE A 283 -23.64 4.61 1.27
N PHE A 284 -24.61 4.88 0.40
CA PHE A 284 -25.76 4.00 0.17
C PHE A 284 -25.47 2.85 -0.81
N THR A 285 -24.45 3.01 -1.67
CA THR A 285 -24.04 2.00 -2.66
C THR A 285 -22.82 1.19 -2.24
N ARG A 286 -22.31 1.40 -1.00
CA ARG A 286 -21.16 0.64 -0.50
C ARG A 286 -21.49 -0.84 -0.41
N GLU A 287 -20.59 -1.68 -0.84
CA GLU A 287 -20.65 -3.11 -0.58
C GLU A 287 -20.62 -3.35 0.93
N LYS A 288 -21.59 -4.14 1.41
CA LYS A 288 -21.58 -4.59 2.80
C LYS A 288 -20.45 -5.59 2.96
N LYS A 289 -19.64 -5.45 4.00
CA LYS A 289 -18.63 -6.46 4.32
C LYS A 289 -19.34 -7.79 4.56
N LYS A 290 -18.88 -8.85 3.89
CA LYS A 290 -19.36 -10.21 4.17
C LYS A 290 -19.10 -10.55 5.64
N SER A 291 -20.10 -11.06 6.30
CA SER A 291 -20.03 -11.55 7.68
C SER A 291 -20.37 -13.02 7.69
N VAL A 292 -19.52 -13.82 8.33
CA VAL A 292 -19.72 -15.26 8.57
C VAL A 292 -20.08 -15.43 10.04
N PRO A 293 -21.18 -16.10 10.40
CA PRO A 293 -21.46 -16.31 11.82
C PRO A 293 -20.34 -17.10 12.49
N TYR A 294 -20.15 -16.90 13.78
CA TYR A 294 -19.32 -17.77 14.60
C TYR A 294 -20.05 -19.12 14.82
N PRO A 295 -19.33 -20.22 15.09
CA PRO A 295 -19.97 -21.47 15.50
C PRO A 295 -20.67 -21.38 16.86
N TYR A 296 -20.58 -20.24 17.52
CA TYR A 296 -21.11 -19.97 18.86
C TYR A 296 -22.13 -18.84 18.85
N VAL A 297 -23.37 -19.15 19.28
CA VAL A 297 -24.51 -18.21 19.25
C VAL A 297 -24.24 -16.99 20.13
N GLY A 298 -23.64 -17.17 21.32
CA GLY A 298 -23.34 -16.07 22.21
C GLY A 298 -22.35 -15.06 21.64
N LEU A 299 -21.35 -15.51 20.85
CA LEU A 299 -20.47 -14.59 20.12
C LEU A 299 -21.23 -13.85 19.01
N ASN A 300 -22.14 -14.53 18.32
CA ASN A 300 -22.93 -13.88 17.26
C ASN A 300 -23.84 -12.79 17.81
N LYS A 301 -24.45 -12.97 18.98
CA LYS A 301 -25.27 -11.95 19.65
C LYS A 301 -24.47 -10.69 19.93
N LYS A 302 -23.18 -10.80 20.29
CA LYS A 302 -22.30 -9.65 20.60
C LYS A 302 -21.58 -9.06 19.39
N LEU A 303 -21.13 -9.90 18.46
CA LEU A 303 -20.18 -9.51 17.41
C LEU A 303 -20.82 -9.44 16.02
N TYR A 304 -22.01 -10.01 15.82
CA TYR A 304 -22.68 -10.15 14.51
C TYR A 304 -21.83 -10.88 13.45
N GLY A 305 -21.03 -11.87 13.89
CA GLY A 305 -20.20 -12.71 13.06
C GLY A 305 -18.77 -12.22 12.84
N LEU A 306 -17.99 -13.05 12.16
CA LEU A 306 -16.63 -12.76 11.66
C LEU A 306 -16.73 -11.95 10.37
N ARG A 307 -15.87 -10.96 10.18
CA ARG A 307 -15.86 -10.11 8.97
C ARG A 307 -14.50 -10.09 8.31
N GLN A 308 -14.51 -10.20 7.00
CA GLN A 308 -13.31 -9.93 6.20
C GLN A 308 -12.87 -8.46 6.42
N GLY A 309 -11.55 -8.24 6.40
CA GLY A 309 -10.94 -6.93 6.68
C GLY A 309 -10.92 -6.57 8.17
N GLU A 310 -11.02 -7.57 9.06
CA GLU A 310 -10.83 -7.41 10.52
C GLU A 310 -9.69 -8.29 11.03
N LEU A 311 -9.02 -7.78 12.06
CA LEU A 311 -8.03 -8.51 12.85
C LEU A 311 -8.68 -8.90 14.18
N VAL A 312 -8.99 -10.20 14.33
CA VAL A 312 -9.58 -10.78 15.54
C VAL A 312 -8.49 -11.48 16.34
N THR A 313 -8.33 -11.13 17.62
CA THR A 313 -7.38 -11.77 18.51
C THR A 313 -8.09 -12.69 19.48
N LEU A 314 -7.69 -13.97 19.51
CA LEU A 314 -8.06 -14.93 20.53
C LEU A 314 -6.97 -15.00 21.59
N THR A 315 -7.34 -14.94 22.87
CA THR A 315 -6.37 -15.02 23.97
C THR A 315 -6.87 -15.86 25.12
N GLY A 316 -5.97 -16.32 25.96
CA GLY A 316 -6.30 -17.13 27.14
C GLY A 316 -5.04 -17.70 27.78
N GLY A 317 -5.16 -18.21 29.00
CA GLY A 317 -4.09 -18.91 29.69
C GLY A 317 -3.65 -20.19 28.94
N THR A 318 -2.53 -20.77 29.37
CA THR A 318 -2.02 -22.03 28.80
C THR A 318 -2.99 -23.16 29.13
N GLY A 319 -3.29 -24.04 28.16
CA GLY A 319 -4.16 -25.19 28.37
C GLY A 319 -5.66 -24.89 28.45
N LEU A 320 -6.10 -23.64 28.29
CA LEU A 320 -7.52 -23.26 28.40
C LEU A 320 -8.35 -23.54 27.14
N GLY A 321 -7.80 -24.21 26.12
CA GLY A 321 -8.54 -24.60 24.92
C GLY A 321 -8.43 -23.63 23.75
N LYS A 322 -7.42 -22.72 23.72
CA LYS A 322 -7.23 -21.79 22.57
C LYS A 322 -7.16 -22.52 21.24
N SER A 323 -6.26 -23.51 21.12
CA SER A 323 -6.10 -24.28 19.87
C SER A 323 -7.37 -25.07 19.51
N SER A 324 -8.15 -25.54 20.50
CA SER A 324 -9.43 -26.19 20.22
C SER A 324 -10.45 -25.21 19.64
N VAL A 325 -10.61 -24.03 20.24
CA VAL A 325 -11.49 -22.97 19.68
C VAL A 325 -11.00 -22.51 18.31
N THR A 326 -9.68 -22.37 18.13
CA THR A 326 -9.10 -22.00 16.83
C THR A 326 -9.43 -23.05 15.77
N ARG A 327 -9.33 -24.33 16.13
CA ARG A 327 -9.64 -25.46 15.24
C ARG A 327 -11.13 -25.50 14.86
N GLU A 328 -12.03 -25.24 15.82
CA GLU A 328 -13.47 -25.10 15.53
C GLU A 328 -13.73 -23.95 14.56
N LEU A 329 -13.03 -22.83 14.69
CA LEU A 329 -13.16 -21.70 13.77
C LEU A 329 -12.58 -22.01 12.38
N GLU A 330 -11.45 -22.70 12.28
CA GLU A 330 -10.86 -23.17 11.02
C GLU A 330 -11.83 -24.08 10.27
N HIS A 331 -12.31 -25.12 10.93
CA HIS A 331 -13.29 -26.05 10.38
C HIS A 331 -14.57 -25.32 9.96
N TRP A 332 -15.08 -24.41 10.80
CA TRP A 332 -16.29 -23.63 10.53
C TRP A 332 -16.15 -22.75 9.29
N LEU A 333 -15.04 -22.03 9.16
CA LEU A 333 -14.77 -21.21 7.97
C LEU A 333 -14.68 -22.07 6.70
N ILE A 334 -14.06 -23.23 6.77
CA ILE A 334 -13.95 -24.17 5.66
C ILE A 334 -15.34 -24.72 5.28
N LYS A 335 -16.19 -25.04 6.24
CA LYS A 335 -17.49 -25.69 6.03
C LYS A 335 -18.58 -24.71 5.59
N GLU A 336 -18.63 -23.52 6.22
CA GLU A 336 -19.72 -22.56 6.06
C GLU A 336 -19.45 -21.47 5.01
N THR A 337 -18.28 -21.50 4.37
CA THR A 337 -17.95 -20.55 3.30
C THR A 337 -17.38 -21.27 2.09
N ASP A 338 -17.42 -20.61 0.93
CA ASP A 338 -16.68 -21.03 -0.28
C ASP A 338 -15.28 -20.38 -0.34
N ASP A 339 -14.88 -19.65 0.70
CA ASP A 339 -13.63 -18.91 0.74
C ASP A 339 -12.44 -19.84 1.00
N ASN A 340 -11.26 -19.53 0.46
CA ASN A 340 -10.02 -20.22 0.78
C ASN A 340 -9.50 -19.76 2.15
N VAL A 341 -8.95 -20.70 2.91
CA VAL A 341 -8.43 -20.49 4.26
C VAL A 341 -6.92 -20.79 4.31
N GLY A 342 -6.14 -19.84 4.80
CA GLY A 342 -4.71 -20.01 5.06
C GLY A 342 -4.44 -20.22 6.56
N ILE A 343 -3.62 -21.19 6.91
CA ILE A 343 -3.30 -21.54 8.29
C ILE A 343 -1.78 -21.45 8.50
N ILE A 344 -1.37 -20.66 9.47
CA ILE A 344 0.01 -20.53 9.94
C ILE A 344 0.07 -21.03 11.38
N ALA A 345 0.18 -22.35 11.54
CA ALA A 345 0.37 -23.01 12.84
C ALA A 345 1.87 -23.17 13.09
N LEU A 346 2.43 -22.38 14.00
CA LEU A 346 3.88 -22.33 14.23
C LEU A 346 4.36 -23.30 15.32
N GLU A 347 3.44 -23.89 16.07
CA GLU A 347 3.73 -24.88 17.13
C GLU A 347 3.41 -26.33 16.71
N GLU A 348 2.76 -26.51 15.57
CA GLU A 348 2.29 -27.80 15.11
C GLU A 348 2.85 -28.13 13.71
N ASP A 349 3.02 -29.41 13.41
CA ASP A 349 3.26 -29.87 12.07
C ASP A 349 1.94 -29.89 11.25
N PRO A 350 2.02 -29.87 9.90
CA PRO A 350 0.83 -29.86 9.05
C PRO A 350 -0.10 -31.06 9.26
N ASN A 351 0.44 -32.25 9.59
CA ASN A 351 -0.38 -33.45 9.83
C ASN A 351 -1.24 -33.25 11.08
N ARG A 352 -0.68 -32.67 12.13
CA ARG A 352 -1.41 -32.36 13.36
C ARG A 352 -2.53 -31.36 13.10
N THR A 353 -2.26 -30.35 12.31
CA THR A 353 -3.26 -29.34 11.91
C THR A 353 -4.39 -29.97 11.11
N ILE A 354 -4.06 -30.76 10.07
CA ILE A 354 -5.05 -31.45 9.24
C ILE A 354 -5.88 -32.44 10.08
N SER A 355 -5.21 -33.32 10.87
CA SER A 355 -5.91 -34.27 11.73
C SER A 355 -6.84 -33.58 12.73
N GLY A 356 -6.47 -32.38 13.22
CA GLY A 356 -7.31 -31.58 14.08
C GLY A 356 -8.60 -31.09 13.39
N ILE A 357 -8.50 -30.60 12.14
CA ILE A 357 -9.65 -30.16 11.35
C ILE A 357 -10.57 -31.36 11.04
N LEU A 358 -9.98 -32.46 10.56
CA LEU A 358 -10.73 -33.68 10.24
C LEU A 358 -11.37 -34.32 11.49
N SER A 359 -10.76 -34.18 12.67
CA SER A 359 -11.34 -34.64 13.95
C SER A 359 -12.68 -33.96 14.24
N ILE A 360 -12.80 -32.68 13.92
CA ILE A 360 -14.07 -31.93 14.08
C ILE A 360 -15.11 -32.42 13.09
N GLU A 361 -14.73 -32.63 11.83
CA GLU A 361 -15.65 -33.13 10.80
C GLU A 361 -16.12 -34.56 11.10
N ALA A 362 -15.20 -35.44 11.55
CA ALA A 362 -15.51 -36.82 11.91
C ALA A 362 -16.20 -36.94 13.28
N ASN A 363 -16.24 -35.86 14.07
CA ASN A 363 -16.68 -35.87 15.46
C ASN A 363 -15.94 -36.91 16.30
N ALA A 364 -14.62 -37.08 16.07
CA ALA A 364 -13.76 -38.07 16.71
C ALA A 364 -12.32 -37.54 16.77
N ARG A 365 -11.53 -38.03 17.75
CA ARG A 365 -10.15 -37.54 17.94
C ARG A 365 -9.15 -38.24 17.01
N LEU A 366 -9.22 -37.98 15.68
CA LEU A 366 -8.38 -38.63 14.67
C LEU A 366 -6.87 -38.39 14.82
N TYR A 367 -6.47 -37.45 15.66
CA TYR A 367 -5.07 -37.22 16.03
C TYR A 367 -4.55 -38.22 17.12
N ILE A 368 -5.40 -39.12 17.59
CA ILE A 368 -5.06 -40.24 18.50
C ILE A 368 -5.08 -41.51 17.66
N ASP A 369 -3.94 -42.22 17.60
CA ASP A 369 -3.78 -43.40 16.73
C ASP A 369 -4.87 -44.46 16.97
N GLN A 370 -5.19 -44.76 18.25
CA GLN A 370 -6.23 -45.73 18.61
C GLN A 370 -7.65 -45.30 18.16
N GLU A 371 -7.88 -44.02 18.03
CA GLU A 371 -9.16 -43.50 17.50
C GLU A 371 -9.18 -43.55 15.99
N LEU A 372 -8.06 -43.17 15.33
CA LEU A 372 -7.89 -43.22 13.87
C LEU A 372 -8.02 -44.67 13.35
N GLU A 373 -7.49 -45.66 14.03
CA GLU A 373 -7.58 -47.10 13.66
C GLU A 373 -9.04 -47.64 13.59
N LYS A 374 -10.02 -46.91 14.15
CA LYS A 374 -11.44 -47.29 14.09
C LYS A 374 -12.09 -46.91 12.74
N PHE A 375 -11.44 -46.09 11.93
CA PHE A 375 -11.94 -45.62 10.67
C PHE A 375 -11.26 -46.33 9.49
N THR A 376 -12.02 -46.63 8.47
CA THR A 376 -11.49 -47.12 7.20
C THR A 376 -10.87 -45.97 6.38
N GLU A 377 -10.01 -46.30 5.44
CA GLU A 377 -9.41 -45.33 4.53
C GLU A 377 -10.48 -44.56 3.73
N ASP A 378 -11.55 -45.26 3.30
CA ASP A 378 -12.67 -44.61 2.56
C ASP A 378 -13.46 -43.63 3.43
N GLU A 379 -13.63 -43.89 4.72
CA GLU A 379 -14.28 -42.96 5.64
C GLU A 379 -13.41 -41.71 5.87
N ILE A 380 -12.12 -41.91 6.08
CA ILE A 380 -11.19 -40.79 6.21
C ILE A 380 -11.15 -39.95 4.94
N ASN A 381 -11.10 -40.57 3.75
CA ASN A 381 -11.12 -39.85 2.48
C ASN A 381 -12.37 -38.97 2.32
N LYS A 382 -13.55 -39.43 2.75
CA LYS A 382 -14.77 -38.61 2.77
C LYS A 382 -14.66 -37.38 3.66
N HIS A 383 -13.97 -37.49 4.81
CA HIS A 383 -13.73 -36.32 5.66
C HIS A 383 -12.75 -35.33 5.04
N PHE A 384 -11.83 -35.79 4.18
CA PHE A 384 -10.95 -34.92 3.40
C PHE A 384 -11.69 -34.06 2.37
N ASP A 385 -12.88 -34.48 1.92
CA ASP A 385 -13.63 -33.76 0.87
C ASP A 385 -13.94 -32.29 1.26
N ILE A 386 -14.05 -31.97 2.55
CA ILE A 386 -14.26 -30.59 3.02
C ILE A 386 -13.10 -29.65 2.70
N LEU A 387 -11.89 -30.20 2.51
CA LEU A 387 -10.67 -29.42 2.22
C LEU A 387 -10.56 -29.01 0.76
N TYR A 388 -11.47 -29.50 -0.08
CA TYR A 388 -11.53 -29.25 -1.51
C TYR A 388 -12.84 -28.59 -1.89
N ASN A 389 -12.88 -27.88 -3.04
CA ASN A 389 -14.12 -27.48 -3.68
C ASN A 389 -14.62 -28.58 -4.64
N GLY A 390 -15.82 -28.40 -5.21
CA GLY A 390 -16.47 -29.40 -6.06
C GLY A 390 -15.65 -29.87 -7.28
N ASP A 391 -14.62 -29.15 -7.70
CA ASP A 391 -13.71 -29.47 -8.79
C ASP A 391 -12.37 -30.08 -8.29
N ASN A 392 -12.30 -30.51 -7.03
CA ASN A 392 -11.08 -30.98 -6.35
C ASN A 392 -9.96 -29.93 -6.28
N GLU A 393 -10.28 -28.66 -6.34
CA GLU A 393 -9.31 -27.60 -6.12
C GLU A 393 -9.10 -27.38 -4.61
N ASN A 394 -7.86 -27.12 -4.27
CA ASN A 394 -7.44 -26.95 -2.87
C ASN A 394 -8.00 -25.67 -2.27
N ARG A 395 -8.64 -25.75 -1.12
CA ARG A 395 -9.22 -24.59 -0.39
C ARG A 395 -8.45 -24.24 0.86
N VAL A 396 -7.62 -25.14 1.35
CA VAL A 396 -6.89 -24.98 2.61
C VAL A 396 -5.39 -24.97 2.35
N TRP A 397 -4.73 -23.92 2.81
CA TRP A 397 -3.30 -23.68 2.62
C TRP A 397 -2.62 -23.63 3.98
N ILE A 398 -1.72 -24.57 4.25
CA ILE A 398 -1.04 -24.68 5.55
C ILE A 398 0.43 -24.32 5.38
N HIS A 399 0.93 -23.46 6.28
CA HIS A 399 2.35 -23.18 6.36
C HIS A 399 3.08 -24.34 7.05
N ALA A 400 3.89 -25.06 6.29
CA ALA A 400 4.79 -26.06 6.85
C ALA A 400 6.00 -25.37 7.49
N HIS A 401 6.13 -25.47 8.80
CA HIS A 401 7.27 -24.91 9.54
C HIS A 401 8.40 -25.92 9.60
N PHE A 402 9.46 -25.70 8.80
CA PHE A 402 10.71 -26.43 8.89
C PHE A 402 11.86 -25.44 9.06
N GLY A 403 12.42 -25.37 10.28
CA GLY A 403 13.59 -24.53 10.58
C GLY A 403 13.28 -23.09 11.02
N THR A 404 14.31 -22.27 11.14
CA THR A 404 14.21 -20.86 11.51
C THR A 404 13.77 -20.04 10.30
N ASN A 405 12.49 -19.70 10.23
CA ASN A 405 12.03 -18.71 9.24
C ASN A 405 12.21 -17.30 9.80
N SER A 406 12.76 -16.40 9.00
CA SER A 406 12.73 -14.98 9.34
C SER A 406 11.29 -14.47 9.33
N ILE A 407 11.02 -13.43 10.09
CA ILE A 407 9.67 -12.84 10.12
C ILE A 407 9.24 -12.30 8.74
N GLU A 408 10.21 -11.84 7.94
CA GLU A 408 10.01 -11.37 6.57
C GLU A 408 9.52 -12.50 5.66
N GLU A 409 10.06 -13.69 5.81
CA GLU A 409 9.62 -14.87 5.05
C GLU A 409 8.19 -15.27 5.42
N ILE A 410 7.84 -15.25 6.72
CA ILE A 410 6.48 -15.55 7.17
C ILE A 410 5.49 -14.53 6.58
N PHE A 411 5.82 -13.24 6.59
CA PHE A 411 4.99 -12.21 5.97
C PHE A 411 4.90 -12.35 4.44
N SER A 412 5.96 -12.79 3.79
CA SER A 412 5.94 -13.09 2.35
C SER A 412 5.00 -14.26 2.04
N LYS A 413 5.06 -15.34 2.81
CA LYS A 413 4.16 -16.49 2.69
C LYS A 413 2.71 -16.12 2.99
N LEU A 414 2.48 -15.30 4.03
CA LEU A 414 1.16 -14.75 4.35
C LEU A 414 0.57 -13.97 3.16
N ARG A 415 1.36 -13.08 2.54
CA ARG A 415 0.91 -12.34 1.35
C ARG A 415 0.66 -13.28 0.16
N TYR A 416 1.48 -14.31 -0.02
CA TYR A 416 1.28 -15.32 -1.05
C TYR A 416 -0.03 -16.08 -0.84
N MET A 417 -0.36 -16.51 0.40
CA MET A 417 -1.64 -17.16 0.70
C MET A 417 -2.82 -16.25 0.37
N ILE A 418 -2.75 -14.96 0.74
CA ILE A 418 -3.85 -14.02 0.49
C ILE A 418 -4.00 -13.68 -1.00
N VAL A 419 -2.89 -13.34 -1.68
CA VAL A 419 -2.94 -12.81 -3.05
C VAL A 419 -2.78 -13.92 -4.10
N GLY A 420 -1.89 -14.88 -3.86
CA GLY A 420 -1.57 -15.96 -4.79
C GLY A 420 -2.54 -17.14 -4.71
N CYS A 421 -3.00 -17.47 -3.49
CA CYS A 421 -3.94 -18.57 -3.24
C CYS A 421 -5.37 -18.08 -2.96
N ASP A 422 -5.62 -16.78 -3.09
CA ASP A 422 -6.93 -16.12 -2.85
C ASP A 422 -7.57 -16.45 -1.49
N CYS A 423 -6.74 -16.66 -0.43
CA CYS A 423 -7.24 -16.89 0.91
C CYS A 423 -7.93 -15.64 1.44
N LYS A 424 -9.20 -15.73 1.78
CA LYS A 424 -9.99 -14.64 2.38
C LYS A 424 -9.86 -14.61 3.90
N TRP A 425 -9.49 -15.75 4.47
CA TRP A 425 -9.30 -15.94 5.91
C TRP A 425 -7.91 -16.50 6.19
N ILE A 426 -7.27 -15.92 7.21
CA ILE A 426 -5.96 -16.41 7.70
C ILE A 426 -6.06 -16.66 9.19
N VAL A 427 -5.58 -17.81 9.62
CA VAL A 427 -5.44 -18.16 11.03
C VAL A 427 -3.96 -18.24 11.38
N ILE A 428 -3.56 -17.55 12.46
CA ILE A 428 -2.15 -17.51 12.92
C ILE A 428 -2.11 -18.02 14.38
N ASP A 429 -1.56 -19.18 14.62
CA ASP A 429 -1.33 -19.76 15.95
C ASP A 429 0.17 -19.96 16.17
N HIS A 430 0.90 -19.17 17.00
CA HIS A 430 0.47 -17.96 17.70
C HIS A 430 1.49 -16.81 17.55
N LEU A 431 1.09 -15.58 17.91
CA LEU A 431 1.88 -14.36 17.79
C LEU A 431 3.30 -14.44 18.36
N HIS A 432 3.48 -15.05 19.54
CA HIS A 432 4.78 -15.06 20.23
C HIS A 432 5.83 -15.93 19.53
N MET A 433 5.43 -16.90 18.71
CA MET A 433 6.36 -17.64 17.86
C MET A 433 6.89 -16.76 16.71
N LEU A 434 6.07 -15.83 16.20
CA LEU A 434 6.55 -14.81 15.26
C LEU A 434 7.60 -13.89 15.88
N VAL A 435 7.44 -13.56 17.17
CA VAL A 435 8.40 -12.74 17.92
C VAL A 435 9.72 -13.49 18.10
N SER A 436 9.67 -14.78 18.40
CA SER A 436 10.87 -15.61 18.57
C SER A 436 11.70 -15.73 17.29
N ALA A 437 11.11 -15.51 16.13
CA ALA A 437 11.79 -15.47 14.83
C ALA A 437 12.48 -14.13 14.54
N THR A 438 12.38 -13.13 15.44
CA THR A 438 13.05 -11.84 15.29
C THR A 438 14.41 -11.84 15.98
N THR A 439 15.36 -11.09 15.43
CA THR A 439 16.67 -10.84 16.05
C THR A 439 16.64 -9.69 17.06
N GLU A 440 15.49 -9.10 17.31
CA GLU A 440 15.32 -7.96 18.21
C GLU A 440 15.35 -8.42 19.68
N GLY A 441 16.20 -7.76 20.48
CA GLY A 441 16.30 -8.05 21.91
C GLY A 441 15.13 -7.51 22.77
N ASP A 442 14.17 -6.78 22.16
CA ASP A 442 13.01 -6.18 22.83
C ASP A 442 11.70 -6.80 22.29
N GLU A 443 11.15 -7.76 23.03
CA GLU A 443 9.89 -8.47 22.70
C GLU A 443 8.74 -7.48 22.43
N ARG A 444 8.66 -6.39 23.17
CA ARG A 444 7.59 -5.40 23.03
C ARG A 444 7.63 -4.70 21.67
N ARG A 445 8.82 -4.23 21.26
CA ARG A 445 9.00 -3.57 19.95
C ARG A 445 8.74 -4.52 18.79
N ALA A 446 9.16 -5.78 18.93
CA ALA A 446 8.89 -6.81 17.94
C ALA A 446 7.37 -7.03 17.78
N ILE A 447 6.63 -7.15 18.88
CA ILE A 447 5.16 -7.25 18.84
C ILE A 447 4.52 -6.03 18.19
N ASP A 448 4.94 -4.81 18.55
CA ASP A 448 4.41 -3.57 17.95
C ASP A 448 4.57 -3.55 16.43
N ARG A 449 5.74 -3.97 15.94
CA ARG A 449 6.05 -4.06 14.50
C ARG A 449 5.21 -5.13 13.80
N ILE A 450 5.08 -6.32 14.41
CA ILE A 450 4.28 -7.42 13.87
C ILE A 450 2.82 -7.00 13.76
N MET A 451 2.24 -6.48 14.84
CA MET A 451 0.85 -6.04 14.86
C MET A 451 0.56 -4.93 13.85
N THR A 452 1.48 -3.97 13.73
CA THR A 452 1.37 -2.91 12.70
C THR A 452 1.39 -3.50 11.29
N LYS A 453 2.26 -4.47 11.03
CA LYS A 453 2.38 -5.12 9.73
C LYS A 453 1.15 -5.98 9.39
N LEU A 454 0.61 -6.73 10.37
CA LEU A 454 -0.63 -7.49 10.22
C LEU A 454 -1.80 -6.53 9.92
N ARG A 455 -1.92 -5.42 10.65
CA ARG A 455 -2.95 -4.42 10.41
C ARG A 455 -2.87 -3.83 9.00
N SER A 456 -1.66 -3.49 8.54
CA SER A 456 -1.46 -2.99 7.17
C SER A 456 -1.90 -4.02 6.12
N ILE A 457 -1.58 -5.32 6.32
CA ILE A 457 -1.99 -6.38 5.41
C ILE A 457 -3.52 -6.50 5.36
N VAL A 458 -4.19 -6.48 6.51
CA VAL A 458 -5.67 -6.51 6.58
C VAL A 458 -6.27 -5.32 5.82
N GLU A 459 -5.73 -4.12 5.98
CA GLU A 459 -6.23 -2.91 5.30
C GLU A 459 -5.95 -2.92 3.78
N GLU A 460 -4.78 -3.42 3.37
CA GLU A 460 -4.38 -3.50 1.97
C GLU A 460 -5.15 -4.56 1.19
N THR A 461 -5.41 -5.71 1.81
CA THR A 461 -5.93 -6.90 1.13
C THR A 461 -7.42 -7.15 1.38
N GLY A 462 -7.94 -6.66 2.49
CA GLY A 462 -9.30 -6.94 2.94
C GLY A 462 -9.48 -8.35 3.52
N ALA A 463 -8.42 -9.15 3.70
CA ALA A 463 -8.50 -10.48 4.32
C ALA A 463 -8.87 -10.39 5.81
N GLY A 464 -9.64 -11.35 6.31
CA GLY A 464 -9.90 -11.53 7.74
C GLY A 464 -8.75 -12.32 8.38
N ILE A 465 -8.20 -11.82 9.49
CA ILE A 465 -7.12 -12.50 10.22
C ILE A 465 -7.59 -12.86 11.62
N ILE A 466 -7.46 -14.14 12.00
CA ILE A 466 -7.64 -14.64 13.36
C ILE A 466 -6.23 -14.91 13.92
N LEU A 467 -5.89 -14.19 15.00
CA LEU A 467 -4.58 -14.24 15.63
C LEU A 467 -4.69 -14.80 17.04
N VAL A 468 -3.94 -15.84 17.35
CA VAL A 468 -3.84 -16.36 18.71
C VAL A 468 -2.73 -15.63 19.46
N SER A 469 -3.00 -15.20 20.70
CA SER A 469 -2.04 -14.53 21.56
C SER A 469 -2.07 -15.12 22.99
N HIS A 470 -0.91 -15.14 23.64
CA HIS A 470 -0.81 -15.55 25.04
C HIS A 470 -1.07 -14.40 26.01
N LEU A 471 -1.45 -14.76 27.23
CA LEU A 471 -1.52 -13.85 28.35
C LEU A 471 -0.17 -13.81 29.11
N ARG A 472 0.13 -12.69 29.73
CA ARG A 472 1.21 -12.59 30.72
C ARG A 472 0.80 -13.31 32.00
N ARG A 473 1.75 -13.80 32.75
CA ARG A 473 1.48 -14.34 34.08
C ARG A 473 0.92 -13.24 34.98
N VAL A 474 -0.12 -13.59 35.74
CA VAL A 474 -0.70 -12.69 36.74
C VAL A 474 0.23 -12.64 37.95
N ILE A 475 0.39 -11.46 38.56
CA ILE A 475 1.14 -11.30 39.79
C ILE A 475 0.21 -11.68 40.94
N GLY A 476 0.48 -12.79 41.64
CA GLY A 476 -0.33 -13.28 42.77
C GLY A 476 -0.27 -14.79 42.89
N ASN A 477 -1.06 -15.34 43.80
CA ASN A 477 -1.10 -16.79 44.08
C ASN A 477 -2.05 -17.56 43.16
N LYS A 478 -2.83 -16.89 42.31
CA LYS A 478 -3.76 -17.49 41.35
C LYS A 478 -3.35 -17.15 39.92
N GLY A 479 -3.39 -18.15 39.05
CA GLY A 479 -3.13 -18.02 37.62
C GLY A 479 -4.42 -17.88 36.79
N HIS A 480 -4.27 -17.76 35.49
CA HIS A 480 -5.43 -17.80 34.59
C HIS A 480 -6.13 -19.14 34.56
N GLU A 481 -5.41 -20.20 34.87
CA GLU A 481 -5.87 -21.58 35.05
C GLU A 481 -6.74 -21.77 36.30
N ASP A 482 -6.73 -20.81 37.25
CA ASP A 482 -7.57 -20.77 38.44
C ASP A 482 -8.86 -19.96 38.25
N GLY A 483 -9.24 -19.64 37.00
CA GLY A 483 -10.47 -18.93 36.68
C GLY A 483 -10.44 -17.41 36.84
N ILE A 484 -9.23 -16.81 36.91
CA ILE A 484 -9.14 -15.34 36.95
C ILE A 484 -9.71 -14.75 35.65
N GLN A 485 -10.64 -13.82 35.82
CA GLN A 485 -11.21 -13.04 34.73
C GLN A 485 -10.14 -12.28 33.96
N VAL A 486 -10.15 -12.43 32.63
CA VAL A 486 -9.18 -11.81 31.74
C VAL A 486 -9.59 -10.38 31.39
N ASN A 487 -8.62 -9.49 31.34
CA ASN A 487 -8.79 -8.13 30.82
C ASN A 487 -7.68 -7.77 29.81
N LEU A 488 -7.84 -6.66 29.08
CA LEU A 488 -6.90 -6.24 28.04
C LEU A 488 -5.48 -6.00 28.56
N SER A 489 -5.31 -5.66 29.85
CA SER A 489 -3.98 -5.47 30.43
C SER A 489 -3.22 -6.77 30.67
N HIS A 490 -3.89 -7.91 30.60
CA HIS A 490 -3.28 -9.24 30.72
C HIS A 490 -2.65 -9.74 29.42
N LEU A 491 -2.86 -9.08 28.28
CA LEU A 491 -2.21 -9.43 27.03
C LEU A 491 -0.68 -9.34 27.18
N ARG A 492 0.02 -10.41 26.76
CA ARG A 492 1.48 -10.47 26.92
C ARG A 492 2.17 -9.59 25.89
N GLY A 493 3.10 -8.79 26.34
CA GLY A 493 4.08 -8.06 25.55
C GLY A 493 3.67 -6.62 25.30
N SER A 494 2.61 -6.32 24.56
CA SER A 494 2.31 -4.92 24.16
C SER A 494 0.83 -4.59 24.14
N GLN A 495 0.53 -3.31 24.45
CA GLN A 495 -0.80 -2.75 24.26
C GLN A 495 -1.22 -2.68 22.78
N SER A 496 -0.28 -2.78 21.84
CA SER A 496 -0.58 -2.76 20.41
C SER A 496 -1.49 -3.90 19.99
N ILE A 497 -1.45 -5.06 20.67
CA ILE A 497 -2.38 -6.17 20.42
C ILE A 497 -3.81 -5.68 20.65
N ALA A 498 -4.08 -5.07 21.82
CA ALA A 498 -5.39 -4.51 22.11
C ALA A 498 -5.77 -3.35 21.17
N GLN A 499 -4.82 -2.48 20.83
CA GLN A 499 -5.08 -1.29 20.02
C GLN A 499 -5.37 -1.61 18.56
N LEU A 500 -4.59 -2.51 17.94
CA LEU A 500 -4.65 -2.81 16.51
C LEU A 500 -5.64 -3.90 16.15
N SER A 501 -6.06 -4.77 17.09
CA SER A 501 -7.15 -5.71 16.88
C SER A 501 -8.51 -4.99 16.78
N ASP A 502 -9.38 -5.47 15.90
CA ASP A 502 -10.77 -5.01 15.81
C ASP A 502 -11.65 -5.67 16.87
N CYS A 503 -11.36 -6.93 17.17
CA CYS A 503 -12.02 -7.70 18.22
C CYS A 503 -10.96 -8.46 19.04
N VAL A 504 -11.20 -8.58 20.35
CA VAL A 504 -10.39 -9.41 21.26
C VAL A 504 -11.34 -10.30 22.05
N ILE A 505 -11.15 -11.61 21.92
CA ILE A 505 -11.94 -12.65 22.59
C ILE A 505 -11.01 -13.38 23.54
N ALA A 506 -11.39 -13.49 24.82
CA ALA A 506 -10.65 -14.21 25.84
C ALA A 506 -11.35 -15.52 26.19
N LEU A 507 -10.51 -16.52 26.46
CA LEU A 507 -10.90 -17.81 27.03
C LEU A 507 -10.53 -17.82 28.52
N GLU A 508 -11.53 -18.11 29.35
CA GLU A 508 -11.41 -18.20 30.80
C GLU A 508 -11.88 -19.58 31.27
N ARG A 509 -11.14 -20.23 32.15
CA ARG A 509 -11.50 -21.55 32.68
C ARG A 509 -10.83 -21.74 34.02
N ASN A 510 -11.55 -22.29 34.99
CA ASN A 510 -11.02 -22.74 36.26
C ASN A 510 -10.72 -24.24 36.19
N GLN A 511 -9.51 -24.61 35.76
CA GLN A 511 -9.08 -26.00 35.66
C GLN A 511 -8.85 -26.68 37.02
N GLN A 512 -8.69 -25.88 38.08
CA GLN A 512 -8.43 -26.33 39.45
C GLN A 512 -9.72 -26.48 40.27
N SER A 513 -10.88 -26.27 39.69
CA SER A 513 -12.16 -26.47 40.39
C SER A 513 -12.35 -27.90 40.79
N GLU A 514 -12.86 -28.11 41.98
CA GLU A 514 -13.29 -29.43 42.47
C GLU A 514 -14.55 -29.93 41.76
N ASP A 515 -15.33 -29.00 41.18
CA ASP A 515 -16.45 -29.34 40.33
C ASP A 515 -15.97 -29.72 38.91
N PRO A 516 -16.17 -30.99 38.49
CA PRO A 516 -15.73 -31.46 37.17
C PRO A 516 -16.40 -30.71 36.03
N GLU A 517 -17.60 -30.19 36.22
CA GLU A 517 -18.29 -29.42 35.20
C GLU A 517 -17.64 -28.04 35.01
N GLU A 518 -17.40 -27.31 36.09
CA GLU A 518 -16.68 -26.06 36.05
C GLU A 518 -15.27 -26.25 35.47
N ALA A 519 -14.55 -27.31 35.94
CA ALA A 519 -13.22 -27.62 35.44
C ALA A 519 -13.14 -27.95 33.94
N ASN A 520 -14.24 -28.36 33.31
CA ASN A 520 -14.35 -28.65 31.87
C ASN A 520 -15.06 -27.54 31.06
N THR A 521 -15.52 -26.49 31.72
CA THR A 521 -16.25 -25.39 31.08
C THR A 521 -15.33 -24.21 30.78
N THR A 522 -15.27 -23.79 29.51
CA THR A 522 -14.54 -22.60 29.07
C THR A 522 -15.51 -21.47 28.79
N VAL A 523 -15.30 -20.32 29.41
CA VAL A 523 -16.06 -19.10 29.18
C VAL A 523 -15.40 -18.33 28.04
N LEU A 524 -16.20 -17.91 27.04
CA LEU A 524 -15.79 -16.94 26.05
C LEU A 524 -16.24 -15.54 26.50
N ARG A 525 -15.28 -14.63 26.54
CA ARG A 525 -15.50 -13.22 26.90
C ARG A 525 -14.99 -12.29 25.80
N VAL A 526 -15.82 -11.37 25.36
CA VAL A 526 -15.41 -10.29 24.45
C VAL A 526 -14.77 -9.18 25.28
N LEU A 527 -13.47 -8.93 25.07
CA LEU A 527 -12.73 -7.85 25.75
C LEU A 527 -12.77 -6.54 24.95
N LYS A 528 -12.95 -6.65 23.64
CA LYS A 528 -13.01 -5.51 22.72
C LYS A 528 -13.82 -5.88 21.48
N SER A 529 -14.64 -4.96 21.02
CA SER A 529 -15.28 -4.98 19.71
C SER A 529 -15.34 -3.56 19.16
N ARG A 530 -14.63 -3.30 18.05
CA ARG A 530 -14.72 -2.01 17.34
C ARG A 530 -16.03 -1.85 16.59
N TYR A 531 -16.61 -2.97 16.15
CA TYR A 531 -17.79 -2.95 15.30
C TYR A 531 -19.06 -2.66 16.10
N THR A 532 -19.26 -3.36 17.22
CA THR A 532 -20.47 -3.23 18.03
C THR A 532 -20.27 -2.38 19.26
N GLY A 533 -19.08 -2.31 19.82
CA GLY A 533 -18.80 -1.77 21.14
C GLY A 533 -19.22 -2.69 22.29
N ASP A 534 -19.91 -3.80 22.00
CA ASP A 534 -20.41 -4.74 23.01
C ASP A 534 -19.29 -5.65 23.51
N VAL A 535 -19.11 -5.71 24.82
CA VAL A 535 -18.07 -6.44 25.53
C VAL A 535 -18.67 -7.28 26.68
N GLY A 536 -17.83 -8.06 27.33
CA GLY A 536 -18.21 -8.88 28.49
C GLY A 536 -18.45 -10.34 28.12
N TYR A 537 -19.15 -11.03 29.01
CA TYR A 537 -19.51 -12.45 28.85
C TYR A 537 -20.24 -12.70 27.54
N ALA A 538 -19.85 -13.74 26.80
CA ALA A 538 -20.51 -14.12 25.56
C ALA A 538 -21.22 -15.48 25.68
N THR A 539 -20.48 -16.54 26.08
CA THR A 539 -21.04 -17.88 26.20
C THR A 539 -20.12 -18.82 26.98
N LYS A 540 -20.61 -19.99 27.32
CA LYS A 540 -19.86 -21.11 27.90
C LYS A 540 -19.74 -22.26 26.89
N LEU A 541 -18.54 -22.84 26.81
CA LEU A 541 -18.25 -24.01 26.00
C LEU A 541 -17.90 -25.17 26.92
N LEU A 542 -18.53 -26.32 26.70
CA LEU A 542 -18.22 -27.56 27.39
C LEU A 542 -17.27 -28.41 26.54
N TYR A 543 -16.19 -28.88 27.14
CA TYR A 543 -15.26 -29.79 26.49
C TYR A 543 -15.78 -31.22 26.57
N ASP A 544 -16.03 -31.83 25.43
CA ASP A 544 -16.37 -33.22 25.28
C ASP A 544 -15.08 -34.08 25.18
N ARG A 545 -14.89 -34.98 26.12
CA ARG A 545 -13.69 -35.86 26.19
C ARG A 545 -13.69 -36.96 25.14
N GLU A 546 -14.83 -37.36 24.61
CA GLU A 546 -14.93 -38.43 23.60
C GLU A 546 -14.57 -37.88 22.23
N THR A 547 -15.14 -36.75 21.88
CA THR A 547 -14.95 -36.14 20.56
C THR A 547 -13.79 -35.13 20.51
N GLY A 548 -13.38 -34.59 21.66
CA GLY A 548 -12.38 -33.52 21.75
C GLY A 548 -12.91 -32.14 21.38
N ARG A 549 -14.21 -31.99 21.21
CA ARG A 549 -14.87 -30.74 20.77
C ARG A 549 -15.21 -29.80 21.92
N LEU A 550 -15.32 -28.52 21.57
CA LEU A 550 -15.85 -27.49 22.45
C LEU A 550 -17.21 -27.02 21.89
N SER A 551 -18.29 -27.48 22.50
CA SER A 551 -19.67 -27.15 22.12
C SER A 551 -20.28 -26.12 23.06
N GLU A 552 -21.11 -25.23 22.51
CA GLU A 552 -21.86 -24.26 23.29
C GLU A 552 -23.01 -24.96 24.04
N ARG A 553 -23.16 -24.63 25.33
CA ARG A 553 -24.34 -25.01 26.08
C ARG A 553 -25.48 -24.06 25.80
N GLU A 554 -26.68 -24.58 25.54
CA GLU A 554 -27.89 -23.77 25.38
C GLU A 554 -28.20 -22.98 26.66
N LEU A 555 -28.59 -21.73 26.49
CA LEU A 555 -28.79 -20.73 27.56
C LEU A 555 -30.05 -20.97 28.43
N GLU A 556 -30.75 -22.11 28.29
CA GLU A 556 -32.03 -22.32 29.00
C GLU A 556 -31.90 -22.37 30.54
N ASP A 557 -30.70 -22.48 31.10
CA ASP A 557 -30.49 -22.60 32.56
C ASP A 557 -30.14 -21.29 33.29
N PHE A 558 -30.20 -20.10 32.66
CA PHE A 558 -29.62 -18.87 33.25
C PHE A 558 -30.64 -17.79 33.70
N GLU A 559 -31.96 -17.99 33.49
CA GLU A 559 -32.94 -16.99 33.96
C GLU A 559 -33.37 -17.15 35.44
N GLU A 560 -32.99 -18.24 36.14
CA GLU A 560 -33.46 -18.49 37.51
C GLU A 560 -32.53 -18.05 38.66
N ASN A 561 -31.32 -17.54 38.40
CA ASN A 561 -30.42 -17.03 39.46
C ASN A 561 -29.93 -15.60 39.27
N GLY A 562 -30.78 -14.74 38.74
CA GLY A 562 -30.54 -13.31 38.68
C GLY A 562 -30.81 -12.67 40.05
N THR A 563 -29.80 -12.51 40.89
CA THR A 563 -29.86 -11.54 41.97
C THR A 563 -29.90 -10.15 41.34
N ASP A 564 -31.02 -9.49 41.51
CA ASP A 564 -31.24 -8.07 41.24
C ASP A 564 -30.11 -7.23 41.84
N LEU A 565 -29.21 -6.73 41.03
CA LEU A 565 -28.35 -5.62 41.41
C LEU A 565 -29.12 -4.34 41.08
N GLU A 566 -29.80 -3.83 42.09
CA GLU A 566 -30.36 -2.46 42.09
C GLU A 566 -29.26 -1.46 41.70
N PHE A 567 -29.44 -0.80 40.57
CA PHE A 567 -28.72 0.42 40.25
C PHE A 567 -29.21 1.54 41.17
N ASN A 568 -28.44 1.85 42.20
CA ASN A 568 -28.62 3.09 42.93
C ASN A 568 -28.10 4.27 42.09
N ASP A 569 -29.01 5.16 41.74
CA ASP A 569 -28.78 6.49 41.22
C ASP A 569 -27.79 7.25 42.10
N TYR A 570 -26.69 7.75 41.49
CA TYR A 570 -26.00 8.93 41.98
C TYR A 570 -26.00 10.01 40.91
N ALA A 571 -26.65 11.12 41.30
CA ALA A 571 -26.75 12.41 40.62
C ALA A 571 -25.38 13.06 40.32
#